data_49c0b32a7b19711658f0997f19695e0d
#
_entry.id   49c0b32a7b19711658f0997f19695e0d
#
_cell.length_a   1.000
_cell.length_b   1.000
_cell.length_c   1.000
_cell.angle_alpha   90.00
_cell.angle_beta   90.00
_cell.angle_gamma   90.00
#
_symmetry.space_group_name_H-M   'P 1'
#
loop_
_entity.id
_entity.type
_entity.pdbx_description
1 polymer ?
#
loop_
_entity_poly.entity_id
_entity_poly.type
_entity_poly.pdbx_seq_one_letter_code
_entity_poly.pdbx_strand_id
1 'polypeptide(L)'
;MEKKFYNLTNPQKNIWNMEQYYKGTAVNNVGGSVYFKDPINISILQQSVANVIKKNDIFKLNFKMNDEEIVQFFNNSQKQYIPEIIELNSLSDLYPVESQMCQTSFALNSNNLFNCKIFKFPDNTAATVLIAHHIIADSWSVGLFCKQIIREYTSIINNSSIDTPAYSYIDFFNREQNYLSSPAFERDKAYWNSVFSTIPEVATIPSISKKNPSNSDCIASRYSCSLSCSTVNSINRLCKNLKISNYAFFMAIFSIYIGRICSKEDFVIGTPILNRLNFAEKNTSGMFVSTVPFRIKINQSFNFKSFSKGVYSSSMNMLKHQKYPYNVLLEDLRKKDSRIPNLYNIILSYQITNTDNSLLDCESHWVFNGNCGDDLQIHI
;
A
#
# COMPACT_ATOMS: atom_id res chain seq x y z
N MET A 1 -30.77 9.57 -10.90
CA MET A 1 -30.59 8.67 -9.74
C MET A 1 -29.96 9.45 -8.61
N GLU A 2 -30.51 9.33 -7.42
CA GLU A 2 -29.98 9.97 -6.22
C GLU A 2 -28.57 9.40 -5.91
N LYS A 3 -27.59 10.25 -5.60
CA LYS A 3 -26.24 9.79 -5.27
C LYS A 3 -26.26 9.14 -3.90
N LYS A 4 -25.84 7.88 -3.80
CA LYS A 4 -25.66 7.19 -2.51
C LYS A 4 -24.30 7.55 -1.93
N PHE A 5 -24.30 8.05 -0.70
CA PHE A 5 -23.10 8.41 0.05
C PHE A 5 -22.74 7.31 1.05
N TYR A 6 -21.45 7.14 1.27
CA TYR A 6 -20.89 6.16 2.19
C TYR A 6 -19.82 6.85 3.06
N ASN A 7 -19.68 6.42 4.28
CA ASN A 7 -18.56 6.82 5.14
C ASN A 7 -17.25 6.24 4.60
N LEU A 8 -16.12 6.81 5.02
CA LEU A 8 -14.81 6.22 4.72
C LEU A 8 -14.64 4.87 5.42
N THR A 9 -13.96 3.93 4.75
CA THR A 9 -13.41 2.74 5.43
C THR A 9 -12.28 3.14 6.38
N ASN A 10 -11.96 2.28 7.34
CA ASN A 10 -10.87 2.61 8.28
C ASN A 10 -9.50 2.77 7.61
N PRO A 11 -9.11 1.98 6.60
CA PRO A 11 -7.92 2.29 5.81
C PRO A 11 -7.96 3.66 5.16
N GLN A 12 -9.10 4.06 4.58
CA GLN A 12 -9.26 5.40 3.98
C GLN A 12 -9.20 6.52 5.03
N LYS A 13 -9.72 6.31 6.24
CA LYS A 13 -9.62 7.29 7.35
C LYS A 13 -8.16 7.57 7.73
N ASN A 14 -7.30 6.55 7.73
CA ASN A 14 -5.87 6.73 7.99
C ASN A 14 -5.21 7.59 6.91
N ILE A 15 -5.54 7.36 5.63
CA ILE A 15 -5.05 8.18 4.52
C ILE A 15 -5.60 9.62 4.60
N TRP A 16 -6.88 9.78 4.93
CA TRP A 16 -7.49 11.10 5.13
C TRP A 16 -6.80 11.88 6.25
N ASN A 17 -6.52 11.25 7.39
CA ASN A 17 -5.81 11.89 8.49
C ASN A 17 -4.41 12.35 8.08
N MET A 18 -3.68 11.52 7.32
CA MET A 18 -2.37 11.87 6.76
C MET A 18 -2.47 13.04 5.78
N GLU A 19 -3.51 13.07 4.93
CA GLU A 19 -3.78 14.17 4.01
C GLU A 19 -4.06 15.50 4.74
N GLN A 20 -4.75 15.46 5.89
CA GLN A 20 -4.98 16.66 6.70
C GLN A 20 -3.69 17.20 7.32
N TYR A 21 -2.75 16.30 7.67
CA TYR A 21 -1.48 16.69 8.26
C TYR A 21 -0.49 17.23 7.21
N TYR A 22 -0.41 16.61 6.02
CA TYR A 22 0.52 16.93 4.94
C TYR A 22 -0.20 17.55 3.73
N LYS A 23 -1.06 18.53 3.95
CA LYS A 23 -1.89 19.14 2.89
C LYS A 23 -1.08 19.63 1.71
N GLY A 24 -1.53 19.31 0.50
CA GLY A 24 -0.95 19.78 -0.76
C GLY A 24 0.37 19.10 -1.14
N THR A 25 0.78 18.07 -0.41
CA THR A 25 1.95 17.24 -0.77
C THR A 25 1.52 16.01 -1.56
N ALA A 26 2.49 15.29 -2.10
CA ALA A 26 2.25 14.02 -2.79
C ALA A 26 2.44 12.79 -1.87
N VAL A 27 2.46 12.96 -0.55
CA VAL A 27 2.73 11.87 0.41
C VAL A 27 1.79 10.68 0.26
N ASN A 28 0.56 10.95 -0.14
CA ASN A 28 -0.47 9.95 -0.38
C ASN A 28 -0.58 9.52 -1.85
N ASN A 29 0.40 9.78 -2.69
CA ASN A 29 0.41 9.24 -4.04
C ASN A 29 1.05 7.86 -4.07
N VAL A 30 0.40 6.92 -4.76
CA VAL A 30 0.91 5.59 -5.04
C VAL A 30 0.95 5.40 -6.55
N GLY A 31 2.05 4.87 -7.06
CA GLY A 31 2.22 4.71 -8.49
C GLY A 31 3.01 3.48 -8.87
N GLY A 32 2.77 3.03 -10.07
CA GLY A 32 3.54 1.97 -10.71
C GLY A 32 3.45 2.06 -12.21
N SER A 33 4.42 1.44 -12.86
CA SER A 33 4.47 1.32 -14.30
C SER A 33 4.67 -0.12 -14.73
N VAL A 34 4.21 -0.43 -15.94
CA VAL A 34 4.53 -1.66 -16.65
C VAL A 34 5.13 -1.29 -18.00
N TYR A 35 6.33 -1.79 -18.25
CA TYR A 35 7.04 -1.66 -19.51
C TYR A 35 6.93 -2.98 -20.28
N PHE A 36 6.45 -2.90 -21.51
CA PHE A 36 6.33 -4.00 -22.46
C PHE A 36 7.61 -4.04 -23.31
N LYS A 37 8.38 -5.12 -23.19
CA LYS A 37 9.70 -5.25 -23.85
C LYS A 37 9.61 -5.62 -25.33
N ASP A 38 8.48 -6.20 -25.73
CA ASP A 38 8.20 -6.51 -27.13
C ASP A 38 7.39 -5.38 -27.80
N PRO A 39 7.47 -5.22 -29.13
CA PRO A 39 6.63 -4.31 -29.88
C PRO A 39 5.15 -4.56 -29.61
N ILE A 40 4.41 -3.50 -29.31
CA ILE A 40 3.01 -3.58 -28.90
C ILE A 40 2.11 -2.72 -29.78
N ASN A 41 0.89 -3.19 -30.04
CA ASN A 41 -0.11 -2.37 -30.72
C ASN A 41 -0.66 -1.32 -29.78
N ILE A 42 -0.27 -0.06 -30.01
CA ILE A 42 -0.57 1.05 -29.12
C ILE A 42 -2.07 1.35 -29.03
N SER A 43 -2.83 1.16 -30.12
CA SER A 43 -4.28 1.37 -30.12
C SER A 43 -5.01 0.32 -29.30
N ILE A 44 -4.57 -0.94 -29.39
CA ILE A 44 -5.10 -2.04 -28.57
C ILE A 44 -4.72 -1.81 -27.11
N LEU A 45 -3.50 -1.36 -26.82
CA LEU A 45 -3.07 -1.05 -25.44
C LEU A 45 -3.94 0.09 -24.86
N GLN A 46 -4.18 1.16 -25.60
CA GLN A 46 -5.05 2.27 -25.18
C GLN A 46 -6.46 1.78 -24.87
N GLN A 47 -7.02 0.96 -25.75
CA GLN A 47 -8.33 0.34 -25.52
C GLN A 47 -8.35 -0.54 -24.27
N SER A 48 -7.30 -1.35 -24.07
CA SER A 48 -7.17 -2.23 -22.91
C SER A 48 -7.13 -1.45 -21.60
N VAL A 49 -6.33 -0.38 -21.54
CA VAL A 49 -6.26 0.49 -20.37
C VAL A 49 -7.60 1.16 -20.10
N ALA A 50 -8.27 1.70 -21.14
CA ALA A 50 -9.59 2.32 -21.00
C ALA A 50 -10.65 1.33 -20.49
N ASN A 51 -10.62 0.09 -20.98
CA ASN A 51 -11.52 -0.97 -20.56
C ASN A 51 -11.27 -1.35 -19.07
N VAL A 52 -10.02 -1.48 -18.65
CA VAL A 52 -9.65 -1.80 -17.25
C VAL A 52 -10.10 -0.68 -16.31
N ILE A 53 -9.87 0.60 -16.67
CA ILE A 53 -10.35 1.74 -15.89
C ILE A 53 -11.88 1.73 -15.78
N LYS A 54 -12.59 1.46 -16.86
CA LYS A 54 -14.06 1.39 -16.87
C LYS A 54 -14.61 0.27 -15.97
N LYS A 55 -13.93 -0.90 -15.92
CA LYS A 55 -14.32 -2.08 -15.15
C LYS A 55 -14.10 -1.92 -13.64
N ASN A 56 -13.13 -1.10 -13.20
CA ASN A 56 -12.82 -0.89 -11.80
C ASN A 56 -13.57 0.33 -11.25
N ASP A 57 -14.44 0.14 -10.30
CA ASP A 57 -15.32 1.18 -9.75
C ASP A 57 -14.57 2.25 -8.93
N ILE A 58 -13.39 1.93 -8.39
CA ILE A 58 -12.55 2.88 -7.65
C ILE A 58 -12.19 4.13 -8.46
N PHE A 59 -12.06 4.02 -9.79
CA PHE A 59 -11.78 5.14 -10.66
C PHE A 59 -12.96 6.11 -10.82
N LYS A 60 -14.15 5.73 -10.32
CA LYS A 60 -15.36 6.55 -10.24
C LYS A 60 -15.59 7.11 -8.84
N LEU A 61 -14.73 6.75 -7.88
CA LEU A 61 -14.87 7.14 -6.48
C LEU A 61 -14.50 8.61 -6.32
N ASN A 62 -15.42 9.38 -5.75
CA ASN A 62 -15.27 10.80 -5.44
C ASN A 62 -15.56 11.05 -3.97
N PHE A 63 -15.06 12.16 -3.45
CA PHE A 63 -15.18 12.54 -2.05
C PHE A 63 -15.81 13.92 -1.92
N LYS A 64 -16.55 14.12 -0.84
CA LYS A 64 -17.19 15.40 -0.53
C LYS A 64 -17.22 15.61 0.98
N MET A 65 -16.95 16.83 1.43
CA MET A 65 -17.25 17.23 2.79
C MET A 65 -18.76 17.33 2.97
N ASN A 66 -19.28 16.70 4.00
CA ASN A 66 -20.65 16.76 4.44
C ASN A 66 -20.62 17.20 5.90
N ASP A 67 -20.89 18.48 6.15
CA ASP A 67 -20.64 19.15 7.42
C ASP A 67 -19.16 19.00 7.86
N GLU A 68 -18.88 18.30 8.94
CA GLU A 68 -17.53 18.08 9.47
C GLU A 68 -16.92 16.74 9.01
N GLU A 69 -17.69 15.88 8.33
CA GLU A 69 -17.24 14.56 7.92
C GLU A 69 -17.04 14.47 6.41
N ILE A 70 -16.01 13.73 6.00
CA ILE A 70 -15.79 13.39 4.60
C ILE A 70 -16.56 12.11 4.24
N VAL A 71 -17.30 12.15 3.16
CA VAL A 71 -18.06 11.02 2.61
C VAL A 71 -17.60 10.71 1.19
N GLN A 72 -17.82 9.48 0.76
CA GLN A 72 -17.49 9.00 -0.58
C GLN A 72 -18.74 8.60 -1.35
N PHE A 73 -18.67 8.69 -2.68
CA PHE A 73 -19.74 8.29 -3.59
C PHE A 73 -19.18 7.92 -4.97
N PHE A 74 -19.92 7.08 -5.71
CA PHE A 74 -19.54 6.73 -7.09
C PHE A 74 -20.16 7.70 -8.08
N ASN A 75 -19.31 8.35 -8.90
CA ASN A 75 -19.75 9.24 -9.95
C ASN A 75 -19.93 8.46 -11.27
N ASN A 76 -21.12 7.90 -11.46
CA ASN A 76 -21.45 7.15 -12.67
C ASN A 76 -21.68 8.03 -13.93
N SER A 77 -21.70 9.35 -13.77
CA SER A 77 -21.82 10.30 -14.88
C SER A 77 -20.47 10.71 -15.48
N GLN A 78 -19.37 10.16 -14.97
CA GLN A 78 -18.02 10.45 -15.46
C GLN A 78 -17.86 9.94 -16.90
N LYS A 79 -17.29 10.79 -17.77
CA LYS A 79 -16.98 10.40 -19.15
C LYS A 79 -15.96 9.25 -19.15
N GLN A 80 -16.01 8.43 -20.19
CA GLN A 80 -15.01 7.38 -20.37
C GLN A 80 -13.61 7.98 -20.37
N TYR A 81 -12.74 7.45 -19.54
CA TYR A 81 -11.34 7.83 -19.51
C TYR A 81 -10.61 7.20 -20.70
N ILE A 82 -9.91 8.03 -21.48
CA ILE A 82 -9.04 7.58 -22.55
C ILE A 82 -7.62 8.03 -22.16
N PRO A 83 -6.68 7.10 -21.93
CA PRO A 83 -5.32 7.48 -21.56
C PRO A 83 -4.63 8.23 -22.71
N GLU A 84 -3.92 9.29 -22.36
CA GLU A 84 -3.07 10.03 -23.27
C GLU A 84 -1.89 9.17 -23.70
N ILE A 85 -1.51 9.25 -24.99
CA ILE A 85 -0.32 8.62 -25.54
C ILE A 85 0.75 9.71 -25.72
N ILE A 86 1.92 9.47 -25.14
CA ILE A 86 3.07 10.39 -25.22
C ILE A 86 4.24 9.63 -25.87
N GLU A 87 4.89 10.23 -26.84
CA GLU A 87 6.10 9.68 -27.46
C GLU A 87 7.33 10.12 -26.66
N LEU A 88 8.20 9.16 -26.34
CA LEU A 88 9.50 9.37 -25.71
C LEU A 88 10.60 8.75 -26.57
N ASN A 89 11.80 9.31 -26.48
CA ASN A 89 12.93 8.81 -27.28
C ASN A 89 13.56 7.54 -26.72
N SER A 90 13.46 7.34 -25.40
CA SER A 90 14.07 6.19 -24.73
C SER A 90 13.35 5.85 -23.41
N LEU A 91 13.59 4.64 -22.92
CA LEU A 91 13.10 4.23 -21.61
C LEU A 91 13.69 5.08 -20.47
N SER A 92 14.91 5.60 -20.62
CA SER A 92 15.52 6.51 -19.63
C SER A 92 14.76 7.82 -19.47
N ASP A 93 14.06 8.29 -20.53
CA ASP A 93 13.25 9.50 -20.47
C ASP A 93 11.95 9.29 -19.69
N LEU A 94 11.53 8.04 -19.50
CA LEU A 94 10.33 7.70 -18.73
C LEU A 94 10.50 8.00 -17.24
N TYR A 95 11.64 7.66 -16.65
CA TYR A 95 11.86 7.74 -15.19
C TYR A 95 11.63 9.15 -14.60
N PRO A 96 12.17 10.25 -15.19
CA PRO A 96 11.88 11.58 -14.67
C PRO A 96 10.39 11.96 -14.86
N VAL A 97 9.75 11.54 -15.95
CA VAL A 97 8.33 11.85 -16.21
C VAL A 97 7.42 11.15 -15.21
N GLU A 98 7.59 9.86 -14.98
CA GLU A 98 6.78 9.14 -14.00
C GLU A 98 7.01 9.64 -12.56
N SER A 99 8.25 10.02 -12.23
CA SER A 99 8.56 10.65 -10.95
C SER A 99 7.82 11.98 -10.79
N GLN A 100 7.84 12.83 -11.80
CA GLN A 100 7.10 14.08 -11.81
C GLN A 100 5.59 13.86 -11.69
N MET A 101 5.03 12.89 -12.42
CA MET A 101 3.63 12.51 -12.29
C MET A 101 3.29 12.11 -10.86
N CYS A 102 4.16 11.30 -10.21
CA CYS A 102 3.93 10.81 -8.86
C CYS A 102 4.10 11.89 -7.79
N GLN A 103 4.88 12.92 -8.05
CA GLN A 103 5.07 14.08 -7.16
C GLN A 103 3.98 15.15 -7.31
N THR A 104 3.08 15.03 -8.30
CA THR A 104 1.96 15.96 -8.48
C THR A 104 0.83 15.59 -7.52
N SER A 105 0.48 16.48 -6.59
CA SER A 105 -0.58 16.25 -5.62
C SER A 105 -1.96 16.20 -6.26
N PHE A 106 -2.84 15.34 -5.70
CA PHE A 106 -4.26 15.29 -6.05
C PHE A 106 -5.07 16.09 -5.03
N ALA A 107 -6.05 16.87 -5.52
CA ALA A 107 -7.03 17.49 -4.63
C ALA A 107 -8.21 16.55 -4.41
N LEU A 108 -8.51 16.16 -3.18
CA LEU A 108 -9.57 15.18 -2.87
C LEU A 108 -10.98 15.61 -3.29
N ASN A 109 -11.22 16.91 -3.44
CA ASN A 109 -12.47 17.43 -3.98
C ASN A 109 -12.50 17.47 -5.52
N SER A 110 -11.44 17.04 -6.20
CA SER A 110 -11.41 16.88 -7.66
C SER A 110 -12.17 15.65 -8.12
N ASN A 111 -12.58 15.64 -9.39
CA ASN A 111 -13.24 14.47 -9.97
C ASN A 111 -12.27 13.35 -10.39
N ASN A 112 -10.96 13.59 -10.33
CA ASN A 112 -9.94 12.64 -10.77
C ASN A 112 -8.88 12.50 -9.69
N LEU A 113 -8.84 11.33 -9.07
CA LEU A 113 -7.85 10.95 -8.06
C LEU A 113 -6.83 9.96 -8.62
N PHE A 114 -6.68 9.92 -9.93
CA PHE A 114 -5.68 9.14 -10.63
C PHE A 114 -5.26 9.83 -11.93
N ASN A 115 -4.09 9.43 -12.42
CA ASN A 115 -3.56 9.81 -13.73
C ASN A 115 -2.95 8.56 -14.36
N CYS A 116 -3.39 8.21 -15.56
CA CYS A 116 -2.88 7.06 -16.30
C CYS A 116 -2.48 7.47 -17.70
N LYS A 117 -1.22 7.23 -18.07
CA LYS A 117 -0.69 7.58 -19.38
C LYS A 117 0.01 6.40 -20.03
N ILE A 118 0.07 6.43 -21.34
CA ILE A 118 0.81 5.46 -22.16
C ILE A 118 1.99 6.19 -22.81
N PHE A 119 3.15 5.61 -22.72
CA PHE A 119 4.38 6.10 -23.31
C PHE A 119 4.82 5.13 -24.40
N LYS A 120 5.01 5.66 -25.62
CA LYS A 120 5.45 4.92 -26.79
C LYS A 120 6.90 5.24 -27.11
N PHE A 121 7.67 4.22 -27.47
CA PHE A 121 9.08 4.34 -27.85
C PHE A 121 9.30 4.08 -29.33
N PRO A 122 10.44 4.52 -29.94
CA PRO A 122 10.71 4.41 -31.37
C PRO A 122 10.73 2.97 -31.92
N ASP A 123 11.07 2.01 -31.08
CA ASP A 123 11.10 0.56 -31.40
C ASP A 123 9.71 -0.12 -31.33
N ASN A 124 8.64 0.69 -31.16
CA ASN A 124 7.26 0.26 -30.91
C ASN A 124 7.05 -0.49 -29.59
N THR A 125 8.00 -0.48 -28.67
CA THR A 125 7.74 -0.84 -27.29
C THR A 125 6.93 0.25 -26.59
N ALA A 126 6.35 -0.04 -25.43
CA ALA A 126 5.53 0.94 -24.71
C ALA A 126 5.60 0.73 -23.20
N ALA A 127 5.23 1.77 -22.46
CA ALA A 127 4.98 1.68 -21.03
C ALA A 127 3.60 2.27 -20.67
N THR A 128 2.97 1.72 -19.65
CA THR A 128 1.78 2.30 -19.02
C THR A 128 2.13 2.70 -17.60
N VAL A 129 1.85 3.94 -17.24
CA VAL A 129 2.08 4.49 -15.90
C VAL A 129 0.74 4.84 -15.27
N LEU A 130 0.46 4.32 -14.08
CA LEU A 130 -0.67 4.69 -13.25
C LEU A 130 -0.16 5.34 -11.97
N ILE A 131 -0.63 6.55 -11.70
CA ILE A 131 -0.49 7.24 -10.43
C ILE A 131 -1.89 7.45 -9.86
N ALA A 132 -2.11 7.13 -8.60
CA ALA A 132 -3.39 7.31 -7.93
C ALA A 132 -3.19 7.87 -6.51
N HIS A 133 -4.19 8.58 -6.01
CA HIS A 133 -4.24 8.94 -4.59
C HIS A 133 -4.51 7.69 -3.76
N HIS A 134 -3.77 7.51 -2.67
CA HIS A 134 -3.82 6.30 -1.85
C HIS A 134 -5.22 6.05 -1.22
N ILE A 135 -6.08 7.08 -1.14
CA ILE A 135 -7.46 6.95 -0.64
C ILE A 135 -8.34 6.07 -1.53
N ILE A 136 -8.01 5.93 -2.84
CA ILE A 136 -8.74 5.08 -3.79
C ILE A 136 -7.99 3.79 -4.15
N ALA A 137 -6.68 3.71 -3.93
CA ALA A 137 -5.88 2.57 -4.35
C ALA A 137 -4.71 2.32 -3.40
N ASP A 138 -4.38 1.06 -3.17
CA ASP A 138 -3.17 0.63 -2.51
C ASP A 138 -2.18 -0.01 -3.50
N SER A 139 -1.01 -0.40 -3.02
CA SER A 139 0.02 -1.02 -3.84
C SER A 139 -0.45 -2.31 -4.53
N TRP A 140 -1.27 -3.12 -3.87
CA TRP A 140 -1.86 -4.30 -4.49
C TRP A 140 -2.77 -3.94 -5.66
N SER A 141 -3.55 -2.86 -5.54
CA SER A 141 -4.44 -2.37 -6.60
C SER A 141 -3.68 -1.92 -7.83
N VAL A 142 -2.52 -1.27 -7.66
CA VAL A 142 -1.64 -0.89 -8.78
C VAL A 142 -1.09 -2.13 -9.49
N GLY A 143 -0.60 -3.12 -8.74
CA GLY A 143 -0.16 -4.40 -9.31
C GLY A 143 -1.30 -5.18 -9.99
N LEU A 144 -2.51 -5.14 -9.43
CA LEU A 144 -3.69 -5.75 -10.05
C LEU A 144 -4.07 -5.05 -11.36
N PHE A 145 -4.00 -3.73 -11.40
CA PHE A 145 -4.23 -2.93 -12.60
C PHE A 145 -3.28 -3.34 -13.73
N CYS A 146 -1.97 -3.45 -13.47
CA CYS A 146 -1.00 -3.91 -14.44
C CYS A 146 -1.34 -5.31 -14.99
N LYS A 147 -1.70 -6.25 -14.12
CA LYS A 147 -2.12 -7.60 -14.52
C LYS A 147 -3.40 -7.60 -15.37
N GLN A 148 -4.35 -6.75 -15.04
CA GLN A 148 -5.59 -6.63 -15.78
C GLN A 148 -5.35 -6.06 -17.18
N ILE A 149 -4.44 -5.08 -17.36
CA ILE A 149 -4.07 -4.55 -18.68
C ILE A 149 -3.46 -5.65 -19.54
N ILE A 150 -2.49 -6.41 -19.03
CA ILE A 150 -1.84 -7.48 -19.79
C ILE A 150 -2.87 -8.53 -20.25
N ARG A 151 -3.79 -8.92 -19.38
CA ARG A 151 -4.85 -9.87 -19.70
C ARG A 151 -5.83 -9.31 -20.72
N GLU A 152 -6.28 -8.07 -20.57
CA GLU A 152 -7.21 -7.42 -21.50
C GLU A 152 -6.59 -7.25 -22.88
N TYR A 153 -5.32 -6.81 -22.94
CA TYR A 153 -4.57 -6.69 -24.19
C TYR A 153 -4.44 -8.03 -24.91
N THR A 154 -4.00 -9.07 -24.20
CA THR A 154 -3.85 -10.42 -24.76
C THR A 154 -5.18 -11.00 -25.24
N SER A 155 -6.27 -10.72 -24.52
CA SER A 155 -7.62 -11.14 -24.87
C SER A 155 -8.08 -10.52 -26.20
N ILE A 156 -7.88 -9.21 -26.35
CA ILE A 156 -8.26 -8.50 -27.59
C ILE A 156 -7.46 -9.05 -28.79
N ILE A 157 -6.14 -9.24 -28.64
CA ILE A 157 -5.30 -9.79 -29.71
C ILE A 157 -5.74 -11.19 -30.10
N ASN A 158 -6.07 -12.04 -29.14
CA ASN A 158 -6.46 -13.42 -29.39
C ASN A 158 -7.95 -13.58 -29.76
N ASN A 159 -8.70 -12.49 -29.91
CA ASN A 159 -10.16 -12.50 -30.10
C ASN A 159 -10.88 -13.41 -29.10
N SER A 160 -10.39 -13.47 -27.86
CA SER A 160 -10.95 -14.25 -26.76
C SER A 160 -11.73 -13.33 -25.81
N SER A 161 -12.82 -13.82 -25.24
CA SER A 161 -13.53 -13.10 -24.16
C SER A 161 -12.97 -13.53 -22.82
N ILE A 162 -12.48 -12.58 -22.01
CA ILE A 162 -12.21 -12.83 -20.60
C ILE A 162 -13.47 -12.40 -19.82
N ASP A 163 -14.22 -13.39 -19.36
CA ASP A 163 -15.29 -13.14 -18.40
C ASP A 163 -14.65 -12.99 -16.99
N THR A 164 -14.15 -11.80 -16.69
CA THR A 164 -13.69 -11.47 -15.34
C THR A 164 -14.85 -10.84 -14.59
N PRO A 165 -15.33 -11.46 -13.50
CA PRO A 165 -16.32 -10.83 -12.64
C PRO A 165 -15.88 -9.44 -12.21
N ALA A 166 -16.74 -8.44 -12.33
CA ALA A 166 -16.51 -7.13 -11.80
C ALA A 166 -16.78 -7.17 -10.28
N TYR A 167 -15.72 -7.09 -9.47
CA TYR A 167 -15.84 -6.97 -8.03
C TYR A 167 -15.90 -5.50 -7.63
N SER A 168 -16.73 -5.17 -6.64
CA SER A 168 -16.94 -3.80 -6.18
C SER A 168 -16.23 -3.53 -4.86
N TYR A 169 -15.67 -2.34 -4.71
CA TYR A 169 -15.09 -1.86 -3.45
C TYR A 169 -16.16 -1.70 -2.35
N ILE A 170 -17.44 -1.55 -2.75
CA ILE A 170 -18.58 -1.52 -1.81
C ILE A 170 -18.69 -2.81 -0.99
N ASP A 171 -18.33 -3.95 -1.54
CA ASP A 171 -18.39 -5.22 -0.80
C ASP A 171 -17.40 -5.21 0.37
N PHE A 172 -16.23 -4.59 0.20
CA PHE A 172 -15.30 -4.38 1.29
C PHE A 172 -15.87 -3.43 2.36
N PHE A 173 -16.45 -2.30 1.95
CA PHE A 173 -17.11 -1.38 2.87
C PHE A 173 -18.19 -2.11 3.70
N ASN A 174 -19.09 -2.85 3.07
CA ASN A 174 -20.14 -3.60 3.76
C ASN A 174 -19.57 -4.65 4.72
N ARG A 175 -18.52 -5.35 4.31
CA ARG A 175 -17.83 -6.31 5.18
C ARG A 175 -17.21 -5.64 6.42
N GLU A 176 -16.61 -4.48 6.25
CA GLU A 176 -16.04 -3.73 7.37
C GLU A 176 -17.13 -3.28 8.35
N GLN A 177 -18.25 -2.75 7.85
CA GLN A 177 -19.38 -2.36 8.71
C GLN A 177 -19.94 -3.56 9.49
N ASN A 178 -20.10 -4.71 8.85
CA ASN A 178 -20.54 -5.95 9.52
C ASN A 178 -19.53 -6.42 10.58
N TYR A 179 -18.22 -6.26 10.32
CA TYR A 179 -17.20 -6.60 11.31
C TYR A 179 -17.25 -5.68 12.53
N LEU A 180 -17.39 -4.37 12.34
CA LEU A 180 -17.43 -3.39 13.44
C LEU A 180 -18.56 -3.63 14.45
N SER A 181 -19.66 -4.27 14.01
CA SER A 181 -20.81 -4.63 14.86
C SER A 181 -20.79 -6.10 15.34
N SER A 182 -19.70 -6.83 15.10
CA SER A 182 -19.62 -8.27 15.37
C SER A 182 -18.95 -8.61 16.71
N PRO A 183 -19.23 -9.80 17.30
CA PRO A 183 -18.48 -10.29 18.47
C PRO A 183 -16.97 -10.46 18.19
N ALA A 184 -16.57 -10.60 16.92
CA ALA A 184 -15.17 -10.68 16.54
C ALA A 184 -14.43 -9.37 16.80
N PHE A 185 -15.09 -8.23 16.62
CA PHE A 185 -14.53 -6.91 16.92
C PHE A 185 -14.17 -6.80 18.41
N GLU A 186 -15.07 -7.19 19.32
CA GLU A 186 -14.81 -7.13 20.76
C GLU A 186 -13.67 -8.08 21.20
N ARG A 187 -13.59 -9.26 20.59
CA ARG A 187 -12.47 -10.19 20.84
C ARG A 187 -11.14 -9.61 20.39
N ASP A 188 -11.11 -8.98 19.19
CA ASP A 188 -9.90 -8.38 18.66
C ASP A 188 -9.50 -7.14 19.46
N LYS A 189 -10.47 -6.35 19.92
CA LYS A 189 -10.29 -5.24 20.86
C LYS A 189 -9.63 -5.69 22.17
N ALA A 190 -10.11 -6.79 22.76
CA ALA A 190 -9.54 -7.34 23.99
C ALA A 190 -8.08 -7.79 23.80
N TYR A 191 -7.76 -8.42 22.66
CA TYR A 191 -6.39 -8.76 22.30
C TYR A 191 -5.49 -7.54 22.25
N TRP A 192 -5.86 -6.52 21.49
CA TRP A 192 -5.04 -5.30 21.32
C TRP A 192 -4.90 -4.52 22.63
N ASN A 193 -5.94 -4.46 23.45
CA ASN A 193 -5.87 -3.87 24.79
C ASN A 193 -4.89 -4.65 25.71
N SER A 194 -4.78 -5.96 25.56
CA SER A 194 -3.79 -6.79 26.26
C SER A 194 -2.37 -6.51 25.77
N VAL A 195 -2.16 -6.44 24.45
CA VAL A 195 -0.85 -6.11 23.84
C VAL A 195 -0.36 -4.74 24.31
N PHE A 196 -1.25 -3.75 24.36
CA PHE A 196 -0.97 -2.36 24.74
C PHE A 196 -1.48 -2.01 26.15
N SER A 197 -1.46 -2.98 27.09
CA SER A 197 -1.73 -2.70 28.52
C SER A 197 -0.71 -1.73 29.13
N THR A 198 0.50 -1.72 28.58
CA THR A 198 1.54 -0.70 28.78
C THR A 198 1.95 -0.18 27.41
N ILE A 199 2.15 1.14 27.29
CA ILE A 199 2.53 1.77 26.02
C ILE A 199 4.06 1.92 26.00
N PRO A 200 4.76 1.31 25.03
CA PRO A 200 6.19 1.52 24.88
C PRO A 200 6.48 2.92 24.29
N GLU A 201 7.68 3.40 24.49
CA GLU A 201 8.14 4.60 23.81
C GLU A 201 8.28 4.36 22.29
N VAL A 202 7.98 5.40 21.51
CA VAL A 202 8.13 5.33 20.05
C VAL A 202 9.62 5.24 19.70
N ALA A 203 9.97 4.28 18.84
CA ALA A 203 11.32 4.21 18.28
C ALA A 203 11.49 5.32 17.25
N THR A 204 12.45 6.21 17.49
CA THR A 204 12.78 7.34 16.62
C THR A 204 14.25 7.22 16.24
N ILE A 205 14.54 7.33 14.95
CA ILE A 205 15.93 7.28 14.47
C ILE A 205 16.63 8.58 14.86
N PRO A 206 17.80 8.51 15.54
CA PRO A 206 18.56 9.71 15.88
C PRO A 206 18.91 10.50 14.62
N SER A 207 18.37 11.70 14.49
CA SER A 207 18.70 12.61 13.39
C SER A 207 20.05 13.28 13.63
N ILE A 208 20.92 13.27 12.61
CA ILE A 208 22.21 14.00 12.65
C ILE A 208 21.99 15.52 12.59
N SER A 209 20.88 15.97 12.04
CA SER A 209 20.50 17.38 12.01
C SER A 209 19.17 17.59 12.71
N LYS A 210 19.17 18.31 13.82
CA LYS A 210 17.95 18.87 14.40
C LYS A 210 17.43 20.00 13.50
N LYS A 211 16.89 19.69 12.34
CA LYS A 211 16.00 20.61 11.65
C LYS A 211 14.69 20.59 12.43
N ASN A 212 14.23 21.76 12.88
CA ASN A 212 12.88 21.90 13.38
C ASN A 212 11.95 21.40 12.26
N PRO A 213 11.24 20.28 12.45
CA PRO A 213 10.33 19.84 11.42
C PRO A 213 9.24 20.91 11.30
N SER A 214 9.22 21.61 10.19
CA SER A 214 7.97 22.26 9.78
C SER A 214 6.97 21.13 9.54
N ASN A 215 5.75 21.24 10.05
CA ASN A 215 4.68 20.22 9.94
C ASN A 215 4.37 19.80 8.49
N SER A 216 5.02 20.38 7.49
CA SER A 216 4.85 20.11 6.07
C SER A 216 6.06 19.39 5.44
N ASP A 217 7.12 19.07 6.19
CA ASP A 217 8.35 18.54 5.63
C ASP A 217 8.34 17.01 5.64
N CYS A 218 7.72 16.42 4.59
CA CYS A 218 7.69 14.96 4.38
C CYS A 218 8.63 14.51 3.24
N ILE A 219 9.56 15.37 2.80
CA ILE A 219 10.49 15.04 1.71
C ILE A 219 11.39 13.87 2.15
N ALA A 220 11.46 12.86 1.30
CA ALA A 220 12.22 11.64 1.55
C ALA A 220 13.07 11.24 0.35
N SER A 221 14.09 10.42 0.62
CA SER A 221 14.91 9.78 -0.41
C SER A 221 14.76 8.27 -0.31
N ARG A 222 14.78 7.59 -1.47
CA ARG A 222 14.75 6.13 -1.56
C ARG A 222 16.14 5.61 -1.89
N TYR A 223 16.60 4.63 -1.10
CA TYR A 223 17.76 3.81 -1.41
C TYR A 223 17.30 2.38 -1.71
N SER A 224 17.77 1.81 -2.81
CA SER A 224 17.41 0.44 -3.22
C SER A 224 18.67 -0.40 -3.40
N CYS A 225 18.62 -1.64 -2.93
CA CYS A 225 19.68 -2.62 -3.15
C CYS A 225 19.08 -3.99 -3.44
N SER A 226 19.83 -4.82 -4.16
CA SER A 226 19.43 -6.19 -4.47
C SER A 226 20.27 -7.19 -3.68
N LEU A 227 19.63 -8.21 -3.14
CA LEU A 227 20.31 -9.35 -2.56
C LEU A 227 20.70 -10.34 -3.66
N SER A 228 21.90 -10.91 -3.57
CA SER A 228 22.33 -11.96 -4.51
C SER A 228 21.45 -13.21 -4.36
N CYS A 229 21.29 -13.97 -5.45
CA CYS A 229 20.57 -15.24 -5.41
C CYS A 229 21.12 -16.21 -4.35
N SER A 230 22.45 -16.24 -4.13
CA SER A 230 23.09 -17.08 -3.10
C SER A 230 22.67 -16.66 -1.70
N THR A 231 22.58 -15.35 -1.44
CA THR A 231 22.09 -14.79 -0.16
C THR A 231 20.64 -15.16 0.07
N VAL A 232 19.76 -14.95 -0.92
CA VAL A 232 18.33 -15.29 -0.85
C VAL A 232 18.14 -16.79 -0.58
N ASN A 233 18.87 -17.67 -1.29
CA ASN A 233 18.82 -19.11 -1.06
C ASN A 233 19.28 -19.50 0.35
N SER A 234 20.29 -18.82 0.90
CA SER A 234 20.78 -19.06 2.26
C SER A 234 19.74 -18.63 3.31
N ILE A 235 19.09 -17.47 3.10
CA ILE A 235 17.98 -17.01 3.94
C ILE A 235 16.83 -18.03 3.91
N ASN A 236 16.40 -18.45 2.72
CA ASN A 236 15.31 -19.42 2.57
C ASN A 236 15.60 -20.74 3.28
N ARG A 237 16.85 -21.25 3.16
CA ARG A 237 17.30 -22.46 3.87
C ARG A 237 17.29 -22.28 5.38
N LEU A 238 17.76 -21.12 5.86
CA LEU A 238 17.75 -20.80 7.29
C LEU A 238 16.32 -20.72 7.84
N CYS A 239 15.41 -20.01 7.15
CA CYS A 239 14.01 -19.89 7.51
C CYS A 239 13.34 -21.27 7.60
N LYS A 240 13.59 -22.15 6.60
CA LYS A 240 13.09 -23.51 6.58
C LYS A 240 13.60 -24.32 7.79
N ASN A 241 14.89 -24.23 8.11
CA ASN A 241 15.51 -24.92 9.25
C ASN A 241 14.96 -24.42 10.61
N LEU A 242 14.72 -23.12 10.72
CA LEU A 242 14.15 -22.50 11.92
C LEU A 242 12.63 -22.67 12.01
N LYS A 243 11.96 -23.07 10.92
CA LYS A 243 10.50 -23.17 10.78
C LYS A 243 9.82 -21.81 11.02
N ILE A 244 10.34 -20.75 10.40
CA ILE A 244 9.81 -19.38 10.41
C ILE A 244 9.56 -18.90 8.99
N SER A 245 8.75 -17.87 8.83
CA SER A 245 8.58 -17.19 7.52
C SER A 245 9.73 -16.23 7.21
N ASN A 246 9.94 -15.90 5.93
CA ASN A 246 10.88 -14.87 5.52
C ASN A 246 10.50 -13.50 6.14
N TYR A 247 9.20 -13.18 6.22
CA TYR A 247 8.73 -12.00 6.95
C TYR A 247 9.25 -11.97 8.40
N ALA A 248 9.09 -13.06 9.14
CA ALA A 248 9.54 -13.11 10.53
C ALA A 248 11.07 -13.02 10.68
N PHE A 249 11.81 -13.55 9.70
CA PHE A 249 13.26 -13.40 9.63
C PHE A 249 13.67 -11.93 9.47
N PHE A 250 13.13 -11.24 8.48
CA PHE A 250 13.45 -9.83 8.25
C PHE A 250 12.96 -8.94 9.40
N MET A 251 11.75 -9.19 9.92
CA MET A 251 11.23 -8.48 11.08
C MET A 251 12.17 -8.64 12.29
N ALA A 252 12.68 -9.85 12.54
CA ALA A 252 13.61 -10.10 13.65
C ALA A 252 14.94 -9.34 13.44
N ILE A 253 15.53 -9.39 12.25
CA ILE A 253 16.80 -8.68 11.95
C ILE A 253 16.65 -7.18 12.12
N PHE A 254 15.62 -6.60 11.48
CA PHE A 254 15.40 -5.16 11.54
C PHE A 254 15.00 -4.70 12.94
N SER A 255 14.28 -5.54 13.71
CA SER A 255 13.98 -5.23 15.11
C SER A 255 15.25 -5.13 15.95
N ILE A 256 16.20 -6.06 15.78
CA ILE A 256 17.48 -6.00 16.49
C ILE A 256 18.28 -4.74 16.07
N TYR A 257 18.30 -4.44 14.77
CA TYR A 257 19.00 -3.27 14.25
C TYR A 257 18.39 -1.96 14.78
N ILE A 258 17.07 -1.80 14.65
CA ILE A 258 16.33 -0.62 15.13
C ILE A 258 16.45 -0.47 16.64
N GLY A 259 16.30 -1.55 17.40
CA GLY A 259 16.45 -1.54 18.86
C GLY A 259 17.81 -1.05 19.31
N ARG A 260 18.89 -1.41 18.58
CA ARG A 260 20.25 -0.91 18.84
C ARG A 260 20.44 0.55 18.49
N ILE A 261 19.97 0.99 17.31
CA ILE A 261 20.12 2.38 16.88
C ILE A 261 19.33 3.32 17.79
N CYS A 262 18.09 2.94 18.12
CA CYS A 262 17.20 3.75 18.95
C CYS A 262 17.44 3.55 20.45
N SER A 263 18.34 2.62 20.86
CA SER A 263 18.57 2.23 22.27
C SER A 263 17.28 1.83 22.97
N LYS A 264 16.42 1.03 22.31
CA LYS A 264 15.12 0.58 22.82
C LYS A 264 15.04 -0.94 22.83
N GLU A 265 14.47 -1.50 23.89
CA GLU A 265 14.20 -2.94 24.02
C GLU A 265 12.71 -3.28 23.89
N ASP A 266 11.81 -2.31 24.10
CA ASP A 266 10.36 -2.46 23.94
C ASP A 266 9.87 -1.28 23.06
N PHE A 267 9.40 -1.58 21.85
CA PHE A 267 8.97 -0.60 20.87
C PHE A 267 8.03 -1.24 19.84
N VAL A 268 7.49 -0.42 18.94
CA VAL A 268 6.54 -0.85 17.91
C VAL A 268 7.10 -0.54 16.53
N ILE A 269 6.93 -1.49 15.62
CA ILE A 269 7.13 -1.32 14.18
C ILE A 269 5.76 -1.41 13.50
N GLY A 270 5.42 -0.46 12.64
CA GLY A 270 4.25 -0.56 11.78
C GLY A 270 4.49 -1.64 10.70
N THR A 271 3.52 -2.52 10.49
CA THR A 271 3.60 -3.50 9.40
C THR A 271 2.32 -3.49 8.57
N PRO A 272 2.41 -3.16 7.27
CA PRO A 272 1.28 -3.23 6.38
C PRO A 272 0.80 -4.67 6.19
N ILE A 273 -0.50 -4.86 6.23
CA ILE A 273 -1.18 -6.12 5.94
C ILE A 273 -2.14 -5.94 4.77
N LEU A 274 -2.27 -6.97 3.96
CA LEU A 274 -3.06 -6.92 2.73
C LEU A 274 -4.56 -6.69 2.96
N ASN A 275 -5.09 -7.16 4.08
CA ASN A 275 -6.51 -7.05 4.47
C ASN A 275 -7.50 -7.58 3.40
N ARG A 276 -7.06 -8.44 2.49
CA ARG A 276 -7.83 -9.14 1.45
C ARG A 276 -7.92 -10.62 1.80
N LEU A 277 -9.10 -11.08 2.23
CA LEU A 277 -9.26 -12.39 2.87
C LEU A 277 -9.74 -13.48 1.92
N ASN A 278 -10.34 -13.11 0.79
CA ASN A 278 -10.91 -14.06 -0.16
C ASN A 278 -10.50 -13.73 -1.60
N PHE A 279 -10.90 -14.59 -2.54
CA PHE A 279 -10.57 -14.44 -3.96
C PHE A 279 -11.17 -13.16 -4.56
N ALA A 280 -12.40 -12.80 -4.23
CA ALA A 280 -13.05 -11.59 -4.73
C ALA A 280 -12.26 -10.35 -4.30
N GLU A 281 -11.92 -10.22 -3.02
CA GLU A 281 -11.16 -9.08 -2.50
C GLU A 281 -9.74 -8.98 -3.09
N LYS A 282 -9.08 -10.13 -3.35
CA LYS A 282 -7.77 -10.15 -4.02
C LYS A 282 -7.84 -9.67 -5.47
N ASN A 283 -9.02 -9.70 -6.09
CA ASN A 283 -9.28 -9.20 -7.43
C ASN A 283 -10.05 -7.87 -7.46
N THR A 284 -10.24 -7.25 -6.29
CA THR A 284 -10.86 -5.92 -6.16
C THR A 284 -9.78 -4.86 -5.98
N SER A 285 -9.80 -3.83 -6.82
CA SER A 285 -9.01 -2.62 -6.60
C SER A 285 -9.65 -1.77 -5.49
N GLY A 286 -8.82 -1.06 -4.71
CA GLY A 286 -9.29 -0.21 -3.63
C GLY A 286 -8.23 0.02 -2.54
N MET A 287 -8.54 0.84 -1.56
CA MET A 287 -7.71 1.02 -0.36
C MET A 287 -8.09 0.00 0.71
N PHE A 288 -7.42 -1.14 0.72
CA PHE A 288 -7.64 -2.23 1.68
C PHE A 288 -6.53 -2.32 2.73
N VAL A 289 -5.29 -2.04 2.31
CA VAL A 289 -4.11 -2.20 3.15
C VAL A 289 -4.27 -1.43 4.45
N SER A 290 -4.01 -2.10 5.56
CA SER A 290 -3.96 -1.50 6.89
C SER A 290 -2.58 -1.70 7.48
N THR A 291 -2.02 -0.68 8.11
CA THR A 291 -0.79 -0.83 8.88
C THR A 291 -1.15 -1.14 10.32
N VAL A 292 -0.69 -2.29 10.81
CA VAL A 292 -0.92 -2.73 12.20
C VAL A 292 0.33 -2.56 13.05
N PRO A 293 0.21 -2.24 14.34
CA PRO A 293 1.35 -2.03 15.21
C PRO A 293 1.91 -3.38 15.71
N PHE A 294 3.10 -3.74 15.29
CA PHE A 294 3.79 -4.93 15.76
C PHE A 294 4.73 -4.59 16.90
N ARG A 295 4.35 -4.93 18.16
CA ARG A 295 5.15 -4.66 19.35
C ARG A 295 6.30 -5.66 19.44
N ILE A 296 7.52 -5.17 19.62
CA ILE A 296 8.76 -5.91 19.78
C ILE A 296 9.26 -5.75 21.20
N LYS A 297 9.63 -6.89 21.81
CA LYS A 297 10.36 -6.91 23.08
C LYS A 297 11.66 -7.70 22.88
N ILE A 298 12.79 -7.02 22.96
CA ILE A 298 14.13 -7.60 22.84
C ILE A 298 14.60 -8.00 24.22
N ASN A 299 14.85 -9.30 24.41
CA ASN A 299 15.51 -9.78 25.60
C ASN A 299 16.96 -10.13 25.23
N GLN A 300 17.92 -9.44 25.81
CA GLN A 300 19.34 -9.60 25.52
C GLN A 300 19.89 -11.01 25.83
N SER A 301 19.20 -11.80 26.67
CA SER A 301 19.57 -13.20 26.95
C SER A 301 19.18 -14.17 25.83
N PHE A 302 18.36 -13.74 24.85
CA PHE A 302 17.89 -14.60 23.76
C PHE A 302 18.91 -14.65 22.63
N ASN A 303 19.15 -15.86 22.11
CA ASN A 303 19.83 -16.01 20.83
C ASN A 303 18.87 -15.75 19.67
N PHE A 304 19.42 -15.53 18.47
CA PHE A 304 18.63 -15.23 17.26
C PHE A 304 17.54 -16.27 16.98
N LYS A 305 17.83 -17.57 17.20
CA LYS A 305 16.86 -18.65 16.95
C LYS A 305 15.63 -18.54 17.84
N SER A 306 15.80 -18.29 19.14
CA SER A 306 14.66 -18.14 20.06
C SER A 306 13.91 -16.83 19.82
N PHE A 307 14.63 -15.74 19.55
CA PHE A 307 14.03 -14.45 19.24
C PHE A 307 13.19 -14.50 17.96
N SER A 308 13.75 -15.00 16.84
CA SER A 308 13.03 -15.09 15.56
C SER A 308 11.80 -15.99 15.59
N LYS A 309 11.84 -17.08 16.41
CA LYS A 309 10.66 -17.91 16.68
C LYS A 309 9.58 -17.16 17.48
N GLY A 310 10.00 -16.37 18.46
CA GLY A 310 9.10 -15.48 19.20
C GLY A 310 8.41 -14.46 18.28
N VAL A 311 9.18 -13.81 17.40
CA VAL A 311 8.66 -12.89 16.38
C VAL A 311 7.66 -13.61 15.46
N TYR A 312 7.99 -14.81 14.99
CA TYR A 312 7.07 -15.61 14.16
C TYR A 312 5.76 -15.92 14.89
N SER A 313 5.83 -16.38 16.13
CA SER A 313 4.63 -16.69 16.93
C SER A 313 3.77 -15.44 17.16
N SER A 314 4.41 -14.30 17.49
CA SER A 314 3.72 -13.02 17.69
C SER A 314 3.07 -12.52 16.39
N SER A 315 3.73 -12.69 15.24
CA SER A 315 3.16 -12.31 13.95
C SER A 315 1.93 -13.14 13.60
N MET A 316 1.95 -14.45 13.89
CA MET A 316 0.79 -15.31 13.65
C MET A 316 -0.40 -14.96 14.56
N ASN A 317 -0.14 -14.52 15.80
CA ASN A 317 -1.19 -14.04 16.69
C ASN A 317 -1.74 -12.68 16.23
N MET A 318 -0.89 -11.75 15.86
CA MET A 318 -1.29 -10.45 15.30
C MET A 318 -2.21 -10.63 14.08
N LEU A 319 -1.87 -11.53 13.16
CA LEU A 319 -2.67 -11.80 11.96
C LEU A 319 -4.07 -12.34 12.25
N LYS A 320 -4.30 -13.03 13.38
CA LYS A 320 -5.64 -13.45 13.81
C LYS A 320 -6.54 -12.27 14.18
N HIS A 321 -5.94 -11.16 14.60
CA HIS A 321 -6.61 -9.95 15.09
C HIS A 321 -6.37 -8.74 14.17
N GLN A 322 -5.96 -8.97 12.91
CA GLN A 322 -5.54 -7.95 11.95
C GLN A 322 -6.67 -7.03 11.49
N LYS A 323 -7.93 -7.43 11.70
CA LYS A 323 -9.09 -6.65 11.28
C LYS A 323 -9.35 -5.44 12.17
N TYR A 324 -8.84 -5.44 13.42
CA TYR A 324 -9.06 -4.34 14.34
C TYR A 324 -8.35 -3.08 13.83
N PRO A 325 -9.09 -1.99 13.58
CA PRO A 325 -8.51 -0.84 12.90
C PRO A 325 -7.53 -0.08 13.82
N TYR A 326 -6.39 0.34 13.25
CA TYR A 326 -5.37 1.06 13.99
C TYR A 326 -5.86 2.42 14.56
N ASN A 327 -6.64 3.17 13.78
CA ASN A 327 -7.23 4.42 14.24
C ASN A 327 -8.14 4.21 15.46
N VAL A 328 -8.95 3.15 15.47
CA VAL A 328 -9.82 2.80 16.61
C VAL A 328 -8.98 2.38 17.82
N LEU A 329 -7.92 1.58 17.61
CA LEU A 329 -6.98 1.24 18.69
C LEU A 329 -6.37 2.50 19.31
N LEU A 330 -5.89 3.41 18.48
CA LEU A 330 -5.25 4.64 18.93
C LEU A 330 -6.24 5.54 19.69
N GLU A 331 -7.48 5.67 19.23
CA GLU A 331 -8.55 6.37 19.94
C GLU A 331 -8.83 5.75 21.31
N ASP A 332 -8.94 4.42 21.41
CA ASP A 332 -9.18 3.73 22.69
C ASP A 332 -8.01 3.90 23.66
N LEU A 333 -6.78 3.92 23.18
CA LEU A 333 -5.61 4.20 24.01
C LEU A 333 -5.58 5.67 24.47
N ARG A 334 -5.91 6.61 23.59
CA ARG A 334 -5.97 8.05 23.92
C ARG A 334 -7.08 8.43 24.90
N LYS A 335 -8.15 7.63 24.98
CA LYS A 335 -9.14 7.77 26.06
C LYS A 335 -8.54 7.50 27.45
N LYS A 336 -7.49 6.66 27.53
CA LYS A 336 -6.77 6.37 28.79
C LYS A 336 -5.68 7.40 29.08
N ASP A 337 -4.98 7.85 28.06
CA ASP A 337 -3.97 8.91 28.13
C ASP A 337 -3.94 9.69 26.80
N SER A 338 -4.47 10.91 26.82
CA SER A 338 -4.57 11.78 25.63
C SER A 338 -3.22 12.19 25.04
N ARG A 339 -2.12 12.00 25.78
CA ARG A 339 -0.76 12.32 25.32
C ARG A 339 -0.16 11.25 24.42
N ILE A 340 -0.81 10.08 24.26
CA ILE A 340 -0.28 9.01 23.42
C ILE A 340 -0.18 9.49 21.96
N PRO A 341 1.04 9.56 21.40
CA PRO A 341 1.25 9.89 19.98
C PRO A 341 0.84 8.70 19.11
N ASN A 342 1.36 8.62 17.89
CA ASN A 342 1.34 7.38 17.13
C ASN A 342 2.17 6.30 17.84
N LEU A 343 1.80 5.02 17.67
CA LEU A 343 2.51 3.92 18.32
C LEU A 343 3.84 3.59 17.65
N TYR A 344 4.03 3.97 16.39
CA TYR A 344 5.23 3.69 15.60
C TYR A 344 5.57 4.89 14.70
N ASN A 345 6.83 4.97 14.31
CA ASN A 345 7.40 5.93 13.36
C ASN A 345 8.35 5.24 12.36
N ILE A 346 8.34 3.90 12.39
CA ILE A 346 9.11 3.04 11.50
C ILE A 346 8.18 1.97 10.96
N ILE A 347 8.20 1.75 9.64
CA ILE A 347 7.38 0.76 8.96
C ILE A 347 8.27 -0.30 8.31
N LEU A 348 7.89 -1.57 8.44
CA LEU A 348 8.46 -2.68 7.68
C LEU A 348 7.37 -3.35 6.85
N SER A 349 7.48 -3.23 5.54
CA SER A 349 6.63 -3.85 4.54
C SER A 349 7.35 -5.01 3.87
N TYR A 350 6.77 -6.21 3.94
CA TYR A 350 7.25 -7.37 3.21
C TYR A 350 6.24 -7.75 2.12
N GLN A 351 6.67 -7.69 0.86
CA GLN A 351 5.78 -7.88 -0.28
C GLN A 351 6.30 -9.00 -1.17
N ILE A 352 5.38 -9.85 -1.62
CA ILE A 352 5.67 -10.86 -2.64
C ILE A 352 4.99 -10.39 -3.92
N THR A 353 5.79 -9.96 -4.89
CA THR A 353 5.30 -9.62 -6.22
C THR A 353 5.38 -10.86 -7.10
N ASN A 354 4.25 -11.42 -7.46
CA ASN A 354 4.17 -12.40 -8.53
C ASN A 354 3.79 -11.66 -9.82
N THR A 355 4.79 -11.25 -10.58
CA THR A 355 4.58 -10.86 -11.98
C THR A 355 4.38 -12.14 -12.76
N ASP A 356 3.15 -12.42 -13.16
CA ASP A 356 2.86 -13.49 -14.10
C ASP A 356 3.23 -13.00 -15.50
N ASN A 357 4.51 -13.12 -15.85
CA ASN A 357 5.06 -12.72 -17.15
C ASN A 357 4.80 -13.78 -18.25
N SER A 358 3.93 -14.75 -17.97
CA SER A 358 3.66 -15.86 -18.89
C SER A 358 2.93 -15.42 -20.18
N LEU A 359 2.26 -14.27 -20.17
CA LEU A 359 1.47 -13.79 -21.32
C LEU A 359 2.22 -12.80 -22.21
N LEU A 360 3.04 -11.93 -21.64
CA LEU A 360 3.84 -10.92 -22.34
C LEU A 360 5.14 -10.69 -21.58
N ASP A 361 6.25 -10.46 -22.29
CA ASP A 361 7.50 -10.04 -21.65
C ASP A 361 7.38 -8.59 -21.20
N CYS A 362 7.21 -8.41 -19.93
CA CYS A 362 7.03 -7.08 -19.34
C CYS A 362 7.75 -6.98 -18.00
N GLU A 363 8.08 -5.76 -17.64
CA GLU A 363 8.70 -5.39 -16.37
C GLU A 363 7.87 -4.33 -15.67
N SER A 364 7.62 -4.50 -14.39
CA SER A 364 6.88 -3.52 -13.61
C SER A 364 7.72 -3.00 -12.45
N HIS A 365 7.58 -1.73 -12.13
CA HIS A 365 8.24 -1.13 -10.98
C HIS A 365 7.36 -0.11 -10.27
N TRP A 366 7.75 0.19 -9.03
CA TRP A 366 7.10 1.17 -8.19
C TRP A 366 7.68 2.55 -8.41
N VAL A 367 6.81 3.52 -8.63
CA VAL A 367 7.22 4.92 -8.72
C VAL A 367 7.24 5.52 -7.32
N PHE A 368 8.35 6.17 -6.98
CA PHE A 368 8.49 6.84 -5.70
C PHE A 368 7.99 8.27 -5.78
N ASN A 369 7.15 8.67 -4.83
CA ASN A 369 6.53 9.99 -4.79
C ASN A 369 7.39 11.10 -4.15
N GLY A 370 8.62 10.77 -3.70
CA GLY A 370 9.52 11.73 -3.07
C GLY A 370 9.19 12.10 -1.62
N ASN A 371 8.19 11.45 -1.01
CA ASN A 371 7.70 11.81 0.32
C ASN A 371 7.57 10.58 1.22
N CYS A 372 7.66 10.81 2.54
CA CYS A 372 7.41 9.81 3.57
C CYS A 372 6.92 10.51 4.84
N GLY A 373 5.86 10.01 5.44
CA GLY A 373 5.32 10.52 6.69
C GLY A 373 5.94 9.90 7.94
N ASP A 374 6.79 8.88 7.78
CA ASP A 374 7.48 8.15 8.85
C ASP A 374 8.98 8.44 8.82
N ASP A 375 9.71 8.18 9.92
CA ASP A 375 11.16 8.33 9.98
C ASP A 375 11.86 7.36 9.02
N LEU A 376 11.32 6.15 8.87
CA LEU A 376 11.87 5.12 8.00
C LEU A 376 10.78 4.15 7.52
N GLN A 377 10.75 3.92 6.21
CA GLN A 377 10.01 2.81 5.62
C GLN A 377 10.97 1.81 4.96
N ILE A 378 10.87 0.56 5.36
CA ILE A 378 11.66 -0.56 4.83
C ILE A 378 10.73 -1.44 3.99
N HIS A 379 11.04 -1.59 2.71
CA HIS A 379 10.31 -2.45 1.78
C HIS A 379 11.19 -3.61 1.34
N ILE A 380 10.68 -4.85 1.41
CA ILE A 380 11.37 -6.10 1.07
C ILE A 380 10.49 -6.90 0.12
#